data_80fee219a09aab4ef181567487aa8a97
#
_entry.id   80fee219a09aab4ef181567487aa8a97
#
_cell.length_a   1.000
_cell.length_b   1.000
_cell.length_c   1.000
_cell.angle_alpha   90.00
_cell.angle_beta   90.00
_cell.angle_gamma   90.00
#
_symmetry.space_group_name_H-M   'P 1'
#
loop_
_entity.id
_entity.type
_entity.pdbx_description
1 polymer ?
#
loop_
_entity_poly.entity_id
_entity_poly.type
_entity_poly.pdbx_seq_one_letter_code
_entity_poly.pdbx_strand_id
1 'polypeptide(L)'
;VDPGTTFRCDISYVNWLLAGNSLETIPAPLKSRLQIVHIRQPKRSEFSVLVNSLIASSTKKAGFHPEFVEPFSKSEFDALFNAYEQCGHDVRTVKRLVDKMVMMSLKPPHLVN
;
A
#
# COMPACT_ATOMS: atom_id res chain seq x y z
N VAL A 1 19.85 25.16 3.27
CA VAL A 1 20.82 25.23 4.37
C VAL A 1 22.22 25.28 3.79
N ASP A 2 23.01 26.18 4.29
CA ASP A 2 24.40 26.32 3.92
C ASP A 2 25.17 25.02 4.32
N PRO A 3 25.87 24.37 3.37
CA PRO A 3 26.57 23.11 3.64
C PRO A 3 27.63 23.21 4.75
N GLY A 4 28.16 24.42 5.01
CA GLY A 4 29.14 24.65 6.05
C GLY A 4 28.54 24.88 7.43
N THR A 5 27.21 24.92 7.56
CA THR A 5 26.56 25.23 8.83
C THR A 5 26.12 23.95 9.54
N THR A 6 26.48 23.82 10.81
CA THR A 6 26.11 22.69 11.66
C THR A 6 25.22 23.19 12.81
N PHE A 7 24.09 22.55 12.98
CA PHE A 7 23.15 22.81 14.06
C PHE A 7 23.15 21.63 15.02
N ARG A 8 23.03 21.90 16.31
CA ARG A 8 22.86 20.88 17.33
C ARG A 8 21.53 21.05 18.02
N CYS A 9 20.73 19.98 18.02
CA CYS A 9 19.44 19.93 18.67
C CYS A 9 19.35 18.70 19.56
N ASP A 10 18.68 18.87 20.71
CA ASP A 10 18.35 17.71 21.53
C ASP A 10 17.11 17.03 20.97
N ILE A 11 17.31 15.81 20.44
CA ILE A 11 16.24 14.98 19.86
C ILE A 11 16.02 13.71 20.67
N SER A 12 16.52 13.66 21.92
CA SER A 12 16.45 12.46 22.75
C SER A 12 15.02 12.01 23.06
N TYR A 13 14.05 12.91 23.02
CA TYR A 13 12.63 12.63 23.23
C TYR A 13 11.85 12.35 21.93
N VAL A 14 12.53 12.34 20.79
CA VAL A 14 11.89 12.07 19.51
C VAL A 14 11.87 10.56 19.26
N ASN A 15 10.70 10.04 18.88
CA ASN A 15 10.55 8.66 18.46
C ASN A 15 10.82 8.56 16.95
N TRP A 16 11.65 7.59 16.56
CA TRP A 16 12.03 7.38 15.18
C TRP A 16 11.36 6.13 14.61
N LEU A 17 10.73 6.28 13.46
CA LEU A 17 10.15 5.18 12.71
C LEU A 17 10.81 5.13 11.34
N LEU A 18 11.45 4.00 11.03
CA LEU A 18 12.15 3.78 9.76
C LEU A 18 11.50 2.62 9.02
N ALA A 19 11.39 2.73 7.72
CA ALA A 19 10.88 1.67 6.87
C ALA A 19 11.88 1.37 5.75
N GLY A 20 12.02 0.09 5.42
CA GLY A 20 12.93 -0.33 4.37
C GLY A 20 12.65 -1.75 3.92
N ASN A 21 13.24 -2.13 2.80
CA ASN A 21 13.05 -3.45 2.19
C ASN A 21 14.13 -4.46 2.59
N SER A 22 15.24 -4.01 3.13
CA SER A 22 16.36 -4.88 3.49
C SER A 22 17.11 -4.32 4.67
N LEU A 23 17.64 -5.22 5.50
CA LEU A 23 18.50 -4.87 6.63
C LEU A 23 19.98 -4.87 6.26
N GLU A 24 20.34 -5.35 5.07
CA GLU A 24 21.73 -5.55 4.67
C GLU A 24 22.52 -4.24 4.60
N THR A 25 21.86 -3.16 4.19
CA THR A 25 22.49 -1.84 4.05
C THR A 25 22.53 -1.04 5.34
N ILE A 26 21.92 -1.54 6.42
CA ILE A 26 21.89 -0.84 7.70
C ILE A 26 23.14 -1.21 8.50
N PRO A 27 23.93 -0.22 8.97
CA PRO A 27 25.12 -0.51 9.78
C PRO A 27 24.78 -1.27 11.06
N ALA A 28 25.66 -2.20 11.44
CA ALA A 28 25.45 -3.04 12.63
C ALA A 28 25.23 -2.24 13.92
N PRO A 29 25.95 -1.13 14.19
CA PRO A 29 25.69 -0.32 15.39
C PRO A 29 24.29 0.26 15.43
N LEU A 30 23.72 0.62 14.28
CA LEU A 30 22.36 1.13 14.20
C LEU A 30 21.34 0.00 14.40
N LYS A 31 21.55 -1.17 13.78
CA LYS A 31 20.68 -2.33 13.96
C LYS A 31 20.53 -2.73 15.43
N SER A 32 21.61 -2.67 16.20
CA SER A 32 21.59 -3.06 17.62
C SER A 32 20.76 -2.11 18.48
N ARG A 33 20.50 -0.89 18.02
CA ARG A 33 19.71 0.11 18.73
C ARG A 33 18.26 0.18 18.29
N LEU A 34 17.89 -0.54 17.23
CA LEU A 34 16.55 -0.54 16.67
C LEU A 34 15.75 -1.75 17.15
N GLN A 35 14.48 -1.53 17.40
CA GLN A 35 13.52 -2.63 17.49
C GLN A 35 13.06 -2.93 16.06
N ILE A 36 13.42 -4.11 15.56
CA ILE A 36 13.14 -4.48 14.18
C ILE A 36 11.84 -5.29 14.14
N VAL A 37 10.90 -4.82 13.32
CA VAL A 37 9.65 -5.53 13.07
C VAL A 37 9.62 -5.95 11.61
N HIS A 38 9.48 -7.23 11.36
CA HIS A 38 9.38 -7.76 10.02
C HIS A 38 7.91 -7.84 9.61
N ILE A 39 7.57 -7.13 8.52
CA ILE A 39 6.24 -7.18 7.94
C ILE A 39 6.30 -8.12 6.74
N ARG A 40 5.60 -9.25 6.85
CA ARG A 40 5.56 -10.23 5.79
C ARG A 40 4.59 -9.80 4.67
N GLN A 41 4.80 -10.39 3.51
CA GLN A 41 3.90 -10.20 2.38
C GLN A 41 2.57 -10.93 2.63
N PRO A 42 1.43 -10.36 2.14
CA PRO A 42 0.13 -11.03 2.27
C PRO A 42 0.13 -12.39 1.54
N LYS A 43 -0.47 -13.37 2.17
CA LYS A 43 -0.74 -14.66 1.54
C LYS A 43 -1.95 -14.54 0.62
N ARG A 44 -2.16 -15.56 -0.24
CA ARG A 44 -3.32 -15.58 -1.15
C ARG A 44 -4.65 -15.44 -0.40
N SER A 45 -4.77 -16.09 0.75
CA SER A 45 -5.96 -15.98 1.59
C SER A 45 -6.21 -14.58 2.15
N GLU A 46 -5.14 -13.82 2.33
CA GLU A 46 -5.19 -12.45 2.85
C GLU A 46 -5.29 -11.41 1.74
N PHE A 47 -4.99 -11.81 0.52
CA PHE A 47 -4.96 -10.92 -0.63
C PHE A 47 -6.33 -10.31 -0.93
N SER A 48 -7.40 -11.08 -0.78
CA SER A 48 -8.76 -10.56 -0.95
C SER A 48 -9.08 -9.43 0.02
N VAL A 49 -8.62 -9.56 1.27
CA VAL A 49 -8.78 -8.50 2.29
C VAL A 49 -8.02 -7.25 1.88
N LEU A 50 -6.80 -7.42 1.40
CA LEU A 50 -5.98 -6.31 0.89
C LEU A 50 -6.68 -5.60 -0.28
N VAL A 51 -7.14 -6.35 -1.26
CA VAL A 51 -7.81 -5.79 -2.44
C VAL A 51 -9.10 -5.05 -2.04
N ASN A 52 -9.92 -5.65 -1.18
CA ASN A 52 -11.14 -4.98 -0.69
C ASN A 52 -10.82 -3.66 0.03
N SER A 53 -9.76 -3.65 0.82
CA SER A 53 -9.28 -2.43 1.48
C SER A 53 -8.84 -1.37 0.46
N LEU A 54 -8.14 -1.77 -0.59
CA LEU A 54 -7.73 -0.87 -1.66
C LEU A 54 -8.93 -0.32 -2.45
N ILE A 55 -9.93 -1.16 -2.72
CA ILE A 55 -11.17 -0.74 -3.39
C ILE A 55 -11.89 0.31 -2.53
N ALA A 56 -12.05 0.07 -1.25
CA ALA A 56 -12.70 1.01 -0.34
C ALA A 56 -11.95 2.35 -0.29
N SER A 57 -10.63 2.30 -0.19
CA SER A 57 -9.76 3.48 -0.17
C SER A 57 -9.85 4.27 -1.48
N SER A 58 -9.81 3.57 -2.62
CA SER A 58 -9.88 4.18 -3.94
C SER A 58 -11.25 4.85 -4.17
N THR A 59 -12.32 4.17 -3.78
CA THR A 59 -13.69 4.70 -3.90
C THR A 59 -13.86 5.96 -3.04
N LYS A 60 -13.37 5.92 -1.81
CA LYS A 60 -13.42 7.07 -0.91
C LYS A 60 -12.62 8.25 -1.44
N LYS A 61 -11.42 7.99 -1.96
CA LYS A 61 -10.55 9.02 -2.53
C LYS A 61 -11.19 9.69 -3.74
N ALA A 62 -11.90 8.92 -4.55
CA ALA A 62 -12.62 9.44 -5.71
C ALA A 62 -13.91 10.17 -5.35
N GLY A 63 -14.35 10.12 -4.09
CA GLY A 63 -15.56 10.79 -3.63
C GLY A 63 -16.85 10.07 -3.98
N PHE A 64 -16.78 8.79 -4.33
CA PHE A 64 -17.95 7.99 -4.67
C PHE A 64 -18.41 7.14 -3.49
N HIS A 65 -19.72 6.89 -3.45
CA HIS A 65 -20.29 5.92 -2.53
C HIS A 65 -20.00 4.50 -3.01
N PRO A 66 -19.75 3.53 -2.11
CA PRO A 66 -19.45 2.14 -2.52
C PRO A 66 -20.50 1.50 -3.44
N GLU A 67 -21.76 1.94 -3.37
CA GLU A 67 -22.84 1.45 -4.22
C GLU A 67 -22.62 1.71 -5.71
N PHE A 68 -21.80 2.71 -6.05
CA PHE A 68 -21.50 3.05 -7.44
C PHE A 68 -20.44 2.16 -8.08
N VAL A 69 -19.81 1.29 -7.30
CA VAL A 69 -18.75 0.39 -7.77
C VAL A 69 -19.29 -1.04 -7.80
N GLU A 70 -19.16 -1.70 -8.94
CA GLU A 70 -19.52 -3.11 -9.05
C GLU A 70 -18.52 -3.98 -8.29
N PRO A 71 -18.98 -5.00 -7.55
CA PRO A 71 -18.08 -5.94 -6.91
C PRO A 71 -17.17 -6.63 -7.93
N PHE A 72 -15.92 -6.81 -7.56
CA PHE A 72 -14.98 -7.54 -8.41
C PHE A 72 -15.33 -9.02 -8.43
N SER A 73 -15.25 -9.63 -9.61
CA SER A 73 -15.45 -11.05 -9.77
C SER A 73 -14.24 -11.86 -9.29
N LYS A 74 -14.43 -13.16 -9.09
CA LYS A 74 -13.34 -14.05 -8.72
C LYS A 74 -12.21 -14.02 -9.76
N SER A 75 -12.56 -13.99 -11.04
CA SER A 75 -11.56 -13.91 -12.11
C SER A 75 -10.74 -12.61 -12.04
N GLU A 76 -11.35 -11.52 -11.65
CA GLU A 76 -10.64 -10.25 -11.45
C GLU A 76 -9.68 -10.30 -10.25
N PHE A 77 -10.09 -10.93 -9.15
CA PHE A 77 -9.20 -11.17 -8.01
C PHE A 77 -8.02 -12.05 -8.39
N ASP A 78 -8.27 -13.12 -9.15
CA ASP A 78 -7.22 -14.03 -9.61
C ASP A 78 -6.25 -13.31 -10.54
N ALA A 79 -6.73 -12.47 -11.44
CA ALA A 79 -5.89 -11.67 -12.32
C ALA A 79 -5.02 -10.68 -11.53
N LEU A 80 -5.57 -10.04 -10.52
CA LEU A 80 -4.83 -9.15 -9.64
C LEU A 80 -3.75 -9.90 -8.85
N PHE A 81 -4.08 -11.08 -8.35
CA PHE A 81 -3.10 -11.91 -7.63
C PHE A 81 -1.97 -12.36 -8.54
N ASN A 82 -2.27 -12.76 -9.77
CA ASN A 82 -1.25 -13.13 -10.75
C ASN A 82 -0.34 -11.94 -11.08
N ALA A 83 -0.91 -10.76 -11.27
CA ALA A 83 -0.13 -9.54 -11.48
C ALA A 83 0.77 -9.23 -10.28
N TYR A 84 0.25 -9.42 -9.06
CA TYR A 84 1.00 -9.23 -7.83
C TYR A 84 2.21 -10.16 -7.75
N GLU A 85 2.03 -11.43 -8.10
CA GLU A 85 3.14 -12.39 -8.14
C GLU A 85 4.17 -12.04 -9.22
N GLN A 86 3.72 -11.66 -10.41
CA GLN A 86 4.58 -11.35 -11.54
C GLN A 86 5.43 -10.10 -11.34
N CYS A 87 4.92 -9.11 -10.62
CA CYS A 87 5.66 -7.87 -10.37
C CYS A 87 6.55 -7.91 -9.11
N GLY A 88 6.78 -9.11 -8.54
CA GLY A 88 7.63 -9.27 -7.36
C GLY A 88 6.96 -8.84 -6.06
N HIS A 89 5.65 -9.02 -5.96
CA HIS A 89 4.86 -8.72 -4.77
C HIS A 89 4.81 -7.23 -4.44
N ASP A 90 4.75 -6.38 -5.45
CA ASP A 90 4.65 -4.94 -5.29
C ASP A 90 3.20 -4.49 -5.14
N VAL A 91 2.85 -4.07 -3.93
CA VAL A 91 1.50 -3.59 -3.60
C VAL A 91 1.16 -2.31 -4.38
N ARG A 92 2.14 -1.49 -4.72
CA ARG A 92 1.91 -0.27 -5.51
C ARG A 92 1.34 -0.57 -6.89
N THR A 93 1.84 -1.61 -7.53
CA THR A 93 1.32 -2.06 -8.82
C THR A 93 -0.13 -2.52 -8.69
N VAL A 94 -0.42 -3.32 -7.65
CA VAL A 94 -1.79 -3.76 -7.37
C VAL A 94 -2.70 -2.58 -7.11
N LYS A 95 -2.26 -1.60 -6.33
CA LYS A 95 -3.03 -0.38 -6.05
C LYS A 95 -3.38 0.37 -7.33
N ARG A 96 -2.43 0.53 -8.24
CA ARG A 96 -2.66 1.20 -9.53
C ARG A 96 -3.69 0.45 -10.37
N LEU A 97 -3.60 -0.87 -10.39
CA LEU A 97 -4.57 -1.70 -11.12
C LEU A 97 -5.96 -1.62 -10.50
N VAL A 98 -6.05 -1.65 -9.17
CA VAL A 98 -7.32 -1.50 -8.46
C VAL A 98 -7.94 -0.13 -8.73
N ASP A 99 -7.16 0.95 -8.67
CA ASP A 99 -7.65 2.29 -8.97
C ASP A 99 -8.23 2.36 -10.39
N LYS A 100 -7.54 1.76 -11.35
CA LYS A 100 -7.99 1.70 -12.75
C LYS A 100 -9.28 0.90 -12.90
N MET A 101 -9.35 -0.27 -12.26
CA MET A 101 -10.52 -1.14 -12.30
C MET A 101 -11.72 -0.50 -11.63
N VAL A 102 -11.53 0.20 -10.52
CA VAL A 102 -12.60 0.94 -9.84
C VAL A 102 -13.17 2.01 -10.76
N MET A 103 -12.32 2.78 -11.42
CA MET A 103 -12.77 3.81 -12.37
C MET A 103 -13.54 3.22 -13.54
N MET A 104 -13.15 2.05 -14.03
CA MET A 104 -13.83 1.35 -15.11
C MET A 104 -15.14 0.70 -14.66
N SER A 105 -15.26 0.39 -13.37
CA SER A 105 -16.42 -0.29 -12.78
C SER A 105 -17.45 0.67 -12.22
N LEU A 106 -17.25 1.97 -12.34
CA LEU A 106 -18.22 2.96 -11.87
C LEU A 106 -19.51 2.86 -12.68
N LYS A 107 -20.63 2.75 -11.98
CA LYS A 107 -21.94 2.73 -12.61
C LYS A 107 -22.35 4.15 -12.98
N PRO A 108 -22.88 4.38 -14.19
CA PRO A 108 -23.47 5.68 -14.50
C PRO A 108 -24.59 6.01 -13.52
N PRO A 109 -24.76 7.29 -13.11
CA PRO A 109 -25.76 7.65 -12.11
C PRO A 109 -27.21 7.25 -12.47
N HIS A 110 -27.55 7.22 -13.76
CA HIS A 110 -28.89 6.85 -14.22
C HIS A 110 -29.17 5.34 -14.16
N LEU A 111 -28.13 4.50 -13.91
CA LEU A 111 -28.27 3.06 -13.75
C LEU A 111 -28.29 2.63 -12.29
N VAL A 112 -28.09 3.55 -11.35
CA VAL A 112 -28.10 3.27 -9.91
C VAL A 112 -29.50 3.51 -9.38
N ASN A 113 -30.14 2.44 -8.91
CA ASN A 113 -31.47 2.49 -8.32
C ASN A 113 -31.44 1.98 -6.90
#